data_dd025470c6e97cf85bc54746afc8c981
#
_entry.id   dd025470c6e97cf85bc54746afc8c981
#
_cell.length_a   1.000
_cell.length_b   1.000
_cell.length_c   1.000
_cell.angle_alpha   90.00
_cell.angle_beta   90.00
_cell.angle_gamma   90.00
#
_symmetry.space_group_name_H-M   'P 1'
#
loop_
_entity.id
_entity.type
_entity.pdbx_description
1 polymer ?
#
loop_
_entity_poly.entity_id
_entity_poly.type
_entity_poly.pdbx_seq_one_letter_code
_entity_poly.pdbx_strand_id
1 'polypeptide(L)'
;MPQHVVVTGGSGKLGRAVVADMLQHGWAVINVDQTPPPKDQGCPHVRIDLTDFGQAVEALTTIPEDGVDAVVHLAAIPAPGITSNAATFVNNAPSTYNLFAAARLAGIRNVVWASSETVLGLPFDSPPPYIPVDENYPPRPESTYSLVKTLEELMAVQFCRWDPQLKMVGLRFSNVMTPDDYAGFAQFQQDPMLRKWNLWSYIDARDGAQAVRRALQWEATGTEVFIIANSDSVMIEASASLAAKVFPGVKVRQDLGEHETMLSIDKARRILGYEPEHSWRDYV
;
A
#
# COMPACT_ATOMS: atom_id res chain seq x y z
N MET A 1 18.43 -1.43 -21.93
CA MET A 1 18.75 -0.52 -20.79
C MET A 1 17.83 -0.90 -19.65
N PRO A 2 18.21 -0.74 -18.39
CA PRO A 2 17.30 -0.97 -17.27
C PRO A 2 16.12 0.00 -17.36
N GLN A 3 14.94 -0.44 -16.89
CA GLN A 3 13.80 0.45 -16.72
C GLN A 3 14.04 1.38 -15.52
N HIS A 4 13.67 2.65 -15.65
CA HIS A 4 13.84 3.65 -14.60
C HIS A 4 12.53 3.82 -13.80
N VAL A 5 12.62 3.74 -12.48
CA VAL A 5 11.49 3.96 -11.57
C VAL A 5 11.81 5.03 -10.53
N VAL A 6 10.91 5.97 -10.38
CA VAL A 6 10.92 6.90 -9.25
C VAL A 6 10.06 6.33 -8.14
N VAL A 7 10.66 6.14 -6.95
CA VAL A 7 9.97 5.68 -5.74
C VAL A 7 9.87 6.85 -4.77
N THR A 8 8.69 7.39 -4.57
CA THR A 8 8.45 8.41 -3.55
C THR A 8 8.18 7.77 -2.19
N GLY A 9 8.67 8.37 -1.12
CA GLY A 9 8.60 7.74 0.21
C GLY A 9 9.57 6.55 0.35
N GLY A 10 10.61 6.48 -0.48
CA GLY A 10 11.57 5.37 -0.52
C GLY A 10 12.43 5.22 0.74
N SER A 11 12.46 6.21 1.62
CA SER A 11 13.14 6.14 2.92
C SER A 11 12.26 5.54 4.03
N GLY A 12 10.94 5.39 3.80
CA GLY A 12 9.98 4.81 4.74
C GLY A 12 10.11 3.29 4.91
N LYS A 13 9.32 2.70 5.82
CA LYS A 13 9.36 1.26 6.12
C LYS A 13 9.13 0.40 4.85
N LEU A 14 8.02 0.61 4.15
CA LEU A 14 7.73 -0.08 2.89
C LEU A 14 8.67 0.36 1.77
N GLY A 15 8.95 1.67 1.68
CA GLY A 15 9.79 2.24 0.62
C GLY A 15 11.17 1.62 0.54
N ARG A 16 11.82 1.38 1.69
CA ARG A 16 13.14 0.70 1.73
C ARG A 16 13.10 -0.72 1.16
N ALA A 17 12.03 -1.45 1.44
CA ALA A 17 11.85 -2.79 0.88
C ALA A 17 11.60 -2.73 -0.63
N VAL A 18 10.78 -1.77 -1.08
CA VAL A 18 10.51 -1.55 -2.51
C VAL A 18 11.78 -1.16 -3.26
N VAL A 19 12.56 -0.21 -2.76
CA VAL A 19 13.84 0.18 -3.38
C VAL A 19 14.76 -1.03 -3.50
N ALA A 20 14.91 -1.83 -2.43
CA ALA A 20 15.77 -3.02 -2.44
C ALA A 20 15.29 -4.06 -3.46
N ASP A 21 13.98 -4.37 -3.49
CA ASP A 21 13.40 -5.33 -4.43
C ASP A 21 13.56 -4.87 -5.89
N MET A 22 13.32 -3.59 -6.18
CA MET A 22 13.46 -3.05 -7.53
C MET A 22 14.91 -3.15 -8.03
N LEU A 23 15.88 -2.73 -7.20
CA LEU A 23 17.31 -2.84 -7.53
C LEU A 23 17.73 -4.30 -7.77
N GLN A 24 17.28 -5.23 -6.91
CA GLN A 24 17.56 -6.66 -7.04
C GLN A 24 16.99 -7.24 -8.35
N HIS A 25 15.90 -6.67 -8.86
CA HIS A 25 15.28 -7.09 -10.11
C HIS A 25 15.69 -6.24 -11.33
N GLY A 26 16.80 -5.49 -11.22
CA GLY A 26 17.45 -4.84 -12.35
C GLY A 26 16.84 -3.49 -12.77
N TRP A 27 16.00 -2.87 -11.93
CA TRP A 27 15.52 -1.52 -12.17
C TRP A 27 16.56 -0.47 -11.77
N ALA A 28 16.62 0.61 -12.51
CA ALA A 28 17.30 1.82 -12.08
C ALA A 28 16.33 2.65 -11.20
N VAL A 29 16.67 2.79 -9.92
CA VAL A 29 15.78 3.40 -8.92
C VAL A 29 16.27 4.80 -8.54
N ILE A 30 15.34 5.73 -8.40
CA ILE A 30 15.56 7.03 -7.75
C ILE A 30 14.61 7.12 -6.55
N ASN A 31 15.19 7.26 -5.35
CA ASN A 31 14.44 7.51 -4.13
C ASN A 31 14.13 8.99 -3.98
N VAL A 32 12.85 9.35 -3.98
CA VAL A 32 12.36 10.71 -3.73
C VAL A 32 11.69 10.75 -2.37
N ASP A 33 12.27 11.46 -1.41
CA ASP A 33 11.74 11.56 -0.05
C ASP A 33 12.19 12.88 0.60
N GLN A 34 11.40 13.42 1.52
CA GLN A 34 11.80 14.58 2.33
C GLN A 34 12.93 14.24 3.33
N THR A 35 13.00 12.97 3.73
CA THR A 35 13.98 12.46 4.69
C THR A 35 14.96 11.51 3.98
N PRO A 36 16.27 11.66 4.19
CA PRO A 36 17.24 10.71 3.64
C PRO A 36 17.02 9.32 4.26
N PRO A 37 17.35 8.26 3.51
CA PRO A 37 17.28 6.91 4.06
C PRO A 37 18.30 6.73 5.21
N PRO A 38 17.99 5.91 6.23
CA PRO A 38 18.87 5.70 7.38
C PRO A 38 20.19 5.00 7.03
N LYS A 39 20.24 4.32 5.88
CA LYS A 39 21.43 3.68 5.31
C LYS A 39 21.43 3.89 3.80
N ASP A 40 22.62 3.82 3.20
CA ASP A 40 22.76 3.82 1.75
C ASP A 40 21.91 2.66 1.16
N GLN A 41 21.09 3.01 0.19
CA GLN A 41 20.19 2.07 -0.50
C GLN A 41 20.76 1.59 -1.84
N GLY A 42 21.93 2.10 -2.27
CA GLY A 42 22.52 1.81 -3.57
C GLY A 42 21.83 2.50 -4.74
N CYS A 43 21.07 3.57 -4.47
CA CYS A 43 20.42 4.41 -5.47
C CYS A 43 20.46 5.89 -5.07
N PRO A 44 20.36 6.84 -6.03
CA PRO A 44 20.24 8.26 -5.72
C PRO A 44 19.06 8.55 -4.80
N HIS A 45 19.27 9.43 -3.82
CA HIS A 45 18.22 10.04 -3.01
C HIS A 45 18.09 11.51 -3.36
N VAL A 46 16.88 11.96 -3.63
CA VAL A 46 16.55 13.35 -3.92
C VAL A 46 15.50 13.85 -2.95
N ARG A 47 15.81 14.98 -2.31
CA ARG A 47 14.90 15.62 -1.36
C ARG A 47 13.89 16.47 -2.10
N ILE A 48 12.62 16.07 -2.08
CA ILE A 48 11.50 16.74 -2.77
C ILE A 48 10.33 16.90 -1.80
N ASP A 49 9.67 18.05 -1.86
CA ASP A 49 8.37 18.29 -1.25
C ASP A 49 7.26 18.10 -2.31
N LEU A 50 6.55 16.99 -2.24
CA LEU A 50 5.48 16.68 -3.21
C LEU A 50 4.23 17.57 -3.04
N THR A 51 4.11 18.34 -1.96
CA THR A 51 3.04 19.35 -1.85
C THR A 51 3.28 20.53 -2.79
N ASP A 52 4.51 20.71 -3.27
CA ASP A 52 4.91 21.66 -4.31
C ASP A 52 4.86 20.98 -5.69
N PHE A 53 3.97 21.48 -6.56
CA PHE A 53 3.81 20.91 -7.91
C PHE A 53 5.07 21.04 -8.78
N GLY A 54 5.80 22.15 -8.65
CA GLY A 54 7.04 22.36 -9.40
C GLY A 54 8.09 21.31 -9.05
N GLN A 55 8.28 21.02 -7.78
CA GLN A 55 9.18 19.97 -7.31
C GLN A 55 8.71 18.57 -7.74
N ALA A 56 7.40 18.29 -7.73
CA ALA A 56 6.87 17.02 -8.23
C ALA A 56 7.16 16.84 -9.73
N VAL A 57 7.05 17.89 -10.54
CA VAL A 57 7.41 17.86 -11.96
C VAL A 57 8.92 17.65 -12.13
N GLU A 58 9.75 18.38 -11.39
CA GLU A 58 11.22 18.26 -11.45
C GLU A 58 11.67 16.82 -11.15
N ALA A 59 11.08 16.18 -10.13
CA ALA A 59 11.38 14.81 -9.75
C ALA A 59 11.17 13.79 -10.89
N LEU A 60 10.26 14.06 -11.81
CA LEU A 60 9.89 13.13 -12.88
C LEU A 60 10.43 13.52 -14.27
N THR A 61 10.87 14.76 -14.46
CA THR A 61 11.27 15.25 -15.78
C THR A 61 12.74 15.65 -15.89
N THR A 62 13.37 16.02 -14.78
CA THR A 62 14.71 16.62 -14.81
C THR A 62 15.77 15.74 -14.16
N ILE A 63 15.39 14.98 -13.12
CA ILE A 63 16.35 14.23 -12.31
C ILE A 63 16.89 12.98 -13.02
N PRO A 64 16.06 12.14 -13.71
CA PRO A 64 16.59 11.08 -14.54
C PRO A 64 16.91 11.61 -15.96
N GLU A 65 18.17 11.69 -16.31
CA GLU A 65 18.60 12.11 -17.66
C GLU A 65 18.03 11.19 -18.76
N ASP A 66 17.83 9.90 -18.47
CA ASP A 66 17.34 8.89 -19.39
C ASP A 66 15.79 8.74 -19.37
N GLY A 67 15.09 9.59 -18.62
CA GLY A 67 13.63 9.54 -18.47
C GLY A 67 13.16 8.58 -17.39
N VAL A 68 11.85 8.55 -17.14
CA VAL A 68 11.17 7.71 -16.14
C VAL A 68 10.15 6.82 -16.83
N ASP A 69 10.26 5.50 -16.67
CA ASP A 69 9.32 4.52 -17.21
C ASP A 69 8.11 4.31 -16.28
N ALA A 70 8.33 4.42 -14.96
CA ALA A 70 7.30 4.15 -13.98
C ALA A 70 7.45 4.98 -12.70
N VAL A 71 6.34 5.15 -12.00
CA VAL A 71 6.30 5.81 -10.68
C VAL A 71 5.68 4.89 -9.64
N VAL A 72 6.34 4.79 -8.49
CA VAL A 72 5.81 4.17 -7.28
C VAL A 72 5.62 5.25 -6.20
N HIS A 73 4.37 5.55 -5.85
CA HIS A 73 4.03 6.59 -4.89
C HIS A 73 3.68 6.00 -3.52
N LEU A 74 4.63 6.09 -2.59
CA LEU A 74 4.46 5.63 -1.20
C LEU A 74 4.53 6.77 -0.19
N ALA A 75 4.93 7.97 -0.63
CA ALA A 75 5.07 9.14 0.24
C ALA A 75 3.70 9.59 0.77
N ALA A 76 3.55 9.57 2.08
CA ALA A 76 2.37 10.07 2.78
C ALA A 76 2.68 10.23 4.28
N ILE A 77 1.83 10.94 5.02
CA ILE A 77 1.64 10.70 6.45
C ILE A 77 0.85 9.41 6.56
N PRO A 78 1.44 8.28 7.07
CA PRO A 78 1.02 6.93 6.71
C PRO A 78 -0.12 6.35 7.55
N ALA A 79 -0.66 7.09 8.52
CA ALA A 79 -1.75 6.61 9.37
C ALA A 79 -2.51 7.76 10.04
N PRO A 80 -3.74 7.52 10.51
CA PRO A 80 -4.46 8.50 11.35
C PRO A 80 -3.75 8.66 12.71
N GLY A 81 -3.88 9.86 13.31
CA GLY A 81 -3.37 10.14 14.65
C GLY A 81 -1.86 10.46 14.76
N ILE A 82 -1.08 10.36 13.68
CA ILE A 82 0.34 10.75 13.67
C ILE A 82 0.48 12.27 13.80
N THR A 83 -0.43 13.00 13.15
CA THR A 83 -0.51 14.46 13.22
C THR A 83 -1.97 14.91 13.18
N SER A 84 -2.23 16.22 13.15
CA SER A 84 -3.60 16.72 13.05
C SER A 84 -4.27 16.29 11.73
N ASN A 85 -5.59 16.13 11.75
CA ASN A 85 -6.37 15.78 10.57
C ASN A 85 -6.15 16.77 9.41
N ALA A 86 -6.10 18.06 9.73
CA ALA A 86 -5.84 19.11 8.73
C ALA A 86 -4.47 18.95 8.07
N ALA A 87 -3.41 18.71 8.87
CA ALA A 87 -2.07 18.48 8.36
C ALA A 87 -2.00 17.21 7.48
N THR A 88 -2.66 16.12 7.92
CA THR A 88 -2.76 14.89 7.12
C THR A 88 -3.41 15.15 5.76
N PHE A 89 -4.54 15.88 5.74
CA PHE A 89 -5.25 16.19 4.51
C PHE A 89 -4.41 17.08 3.57
N VAL A 90 -3.88 18.18 4.10
CA VAL A 90 -3.10 19.16 3.33
C VAL A 90 -1.78 18.59 2.82
N ASN A 91 -1.20 17.61 3.51
CA ASN A 91 -0.01 16.92 3.02
C ASN A 91 -0.37 15.86 1.96
N ASN A 92 -1.24 14.92 2.29
CA ASN A 92 -1.41 13.71 1.46
C ASN A 92 -2.18 13.98 0.16
N ALA A 93 -3.30 14.71 0.21
CA ALA A 93 -4.13 14.92 -0.96
C ALA A 93 -3.42 15.75 -2.06
N PRO A 94 -2.77 16.90 -1.77
CA PRO A 94 -1.97 17.62 -2.76
C PRO A 94 -0.77 16.81 -3.26
N SER A 95 -0.04 16.10 -2.39
CA SER A 95 1.13 15.30 -2.80
C SER A 95 0.74 14.25 -3.85
N THR A 96 -0.35 13.52 -3.63
CA THR A 96 -0.82 12.51 -4.57
C THR A 96 -1.34 13.14 -5.87
N TYR A 97 -2.13 14.22 -5.78
CA TYR A 97 -2.60 14.92 -6.96
C TYR A 97 -1.44 15.48 -7.80
N ASN A 98 -0.49 16.13 -7.15
CA ASN A 98 0.67 16.73 -7.82
C ASN A 98 1.50 15.66 -8.54
N LEU A 99 1.73 14.51 -7.89
CA LEU A 99 2.48 13.42 -8.50
C LEU A 99 1.75 12.80 -9.69
N PHE A 100 0.44 12.55 -9.58
CA PHE A 100 -0.37 12.03 -10.70
C PHE A 100 -0.39 13.01 -11.88
N ALA A 101 -0.54 14.32 -11.59
CA ALA A 101 -0.51 15.36 -12.60
C ALA A 101 0.88 15.50 -13.26
N ALA A 102 1.95 15.44 -12.46
CA ALA A 102 3.33 15.48 -12.95
C ALA A 102 3.66 14.24 -13.81
N ALA A 103 3.25 13.04 -13.38
CA ALA A 103 3.44 11.81 -14.16
C ALA A 103 2.74 11.91 -15.53
N ARG A 104 1.49 12.39 -15.56
CA ARG A 104 0.77 12.63 -16.81
C ARG A 104 1.46 13.67 -17.70
N LEU A 105 1.95 14.77 -17.11
CA LEU A 105 2.69 15.82 -17.85
C LEU A 105 4.00 15.28 -18.45
N ALA A 106 4.70 14.42 -17.71
CA ALA A 106 5.92 13.76 -18.16
C ALA A 106 5.68 12.60 -19.16
N GLY A 107 4.41 12.25 -19.44
CA GLY A 107 4.07 11.13 -20.33
C GLY A 107 4.27 9.75 -19.71
N ILE A 108 4.44 9.67 -18.39
CA ILE A 108 4.60 8.41 -17.65
C ILE A 108 3.23 7.75 -17.49
N ARG A 109 3.09 6.52 -17.99
CA ARG A 109 1.82 5.78 -18.03
C ARG A 109 1.74 4.58 -17.11
N ASN A 110 2.77 4.31 -16.34
CA ASN A 110 2.83 3.20 -15.39
C ASN A 110 2.97 3.76 -13.96
N VAL A 111 1.87 3.84 -13.25
CA VAL A 111 1.81 4.41 -11.90
C VAL A 111 1.25 3.39 -10.92
N VAL A 112 2.00 3.10 -9.87
CA VAL A 112 1.55 2.31 -8.72
C VAL A 112 1.57 3.20 -7.48
N TRP A 113 0.51 3.18 -6.68
CA TRP A 113 0.48 3.98 -5.45
C TRP A 113 -0.03 3.20 -4.24
N ALA A 114 0.42 3.61 -3.05
CA ALA A 114 -0.09 3.07 -1.80
C ALA A 114 -1.46 3.67 -1.47
N SER A 115 -2.53 2.90 -1.68
CA SER A 115 -3.80 3.06 -0.98
C SER A 115 -3.69 2.39 0.40
N SER A 116 -4.79 2.09 1.08
CA SER A 116 -4.76 1.58 2.45
C SER A 116 -5.95 0.67 2.74
N GLU A 117 -5.75 -0.34 3.58
CA GLU A 117 -6.85 -1.11 4.19
C GLU A 117 -7.86 -0.23 4.92
N THR A 118 -7.44 0.97 5.36
CA THR A 118 -8.32 1.87 6.12
C THR A 118 -9.53 2.39 5.32
N VAL A 119 -9.51 2.28 3.99
CA VAL A 119 -10.66 2.58 3.14
C VAL A 119 -11.82 1.59 3.35
N LEU A 120 -11.56 0.44 3.97
CA LEU A 120 -12.52 -0.65 4.20
C LEU A 120 -13.36 -0.48 5.49
N GLY A 121 -13.37 0.69 6.10
CA GLY A 121 -14.21 0.94 7.30
C GLY A 121 -13.52 0.65 8.63
N LEU A 122 -12.18 0.64 8.65
CA LEU A 122 -11.43 0.50 9.89
C LEU A 122 -11.73 1.67 10.84
N PRO A 123 -11.88 1.41 12.16
CA PRO A 123 -11.49 0.20 12.90
C PRO A 123 -12.59 -0.88 13.03
N PHE A 124 -13.52 -0.98 12.10
CA PHE A 124 -14.64 -1.93 12.13
C PHE A 124 -15.52 -1.83 13.39
N ASP A 125 -15.78 -0.63 13.87
CA ASP A 125 -16.80 -0.39 14.91
C ASP A 125 -18.20 -0.70 14.37
N SER A 126 -18.42 -0.47 13.07
CA SER A 126 -19.46 -1.16 12.32
C SER A 126 -18.86 -2.43 11.72
N PRO A 127 -19.37 -3.62 12.09
CA PRO A 127 -18.87 -4.87 11.55
C PRO A 127 -18.89 -4.91 10.01
N PRO A 128 -17.92 -5.59 9.37
CA PRO A 128 -17.97 -5.79 7.92
C PRO A 128 -19.17 -6.67 7.54
N PRO A 129 -19.70 -6.58 6.32
CA PRO A 129 -20.86 -7.38 5.91
C PRO A 129 -20.52 -8.85 5.74
N TYR A 130 -19.27 -9.21 5.53
CA TYR A 130 -18.75 -10.56 5.36
C TYR A 130 -17.23 -10.61 5.61
N ILE A 131 -16.72 -11.80 5.88
CA ILE A 131 -15.31 -12.13 6.07
C ILE A 131 -14.94 -13.34 5.19
N PRO A 132 -13.78 -13.30 4.45
CA PRO A 132 -12.84 -12.17 4.29
C PRO A 132 -13.45 -11.01 3.53
N VAL A 133 -13.04 -9.79 3.90
CA VAL A 133 -13.40 -8.56 3.17
C VAL A 133 -12.57 -8.48 1.90
N ASP A 134 -13.20 -8.18 0.77
CA ASP A 134 -12.55 -8.04 -0.53
C ASP A 134 -12.79 -6.65 -1.16
N GLU A 135 -12.30 -6.43 -2.38
CA GLU A 135 -12.39 -5.16 -3.08
C GLU A 135 -13.81 -4.80 -3.54
N ASN A 136 -14.78 -5.74 -3.48
CA ASN A 136 -16.19 -5.46 -3.75
C ASN A 136 -16.86 -4.70 -2.59
N TYR A 137 -16.24 -4.70 -1.39
CA TYR A 137 -16.72 -3.88 -0.30
C TYR A 137 -16.49 -2.39 -0.62
N PRO A 138 -17.57 -1.58 -0.70
CA PRO A 138 -17.46 -0.18 -1.07
C PRO A 138 -16.63 0.59 -0.02
N PRO A 139 -15.82 1.56 -0.45
CA PRO A 139 -15.06 2.41 0.47
C PRO A 139 -15.96 3.04 1.53
N ARG A 140 -15.52 2.93 2.79
CA ARG A 140 -16.17 3.49 3.96
C ARG A 140 -15.14 4.17 4.87
N PRO A 141 -14.63 5.37 4.48
CA PRO A 141 -13.60 6.05 5.25
C PRO A 141 -14.13 6.53 6.61
N GLU A 142 -13.45 6.15 7.71
CA GLU A 142 -13.80 6.52 9.09
C GLU A 142 -12.79 7.52 9.70
N SER A 143 -11.83 8.01 8.91
CA SER A 143 -10.84 9.00 9.33
C SER A 143 -10.46 9.93 8.18
N THR A 144 -9.83 11.06 8.48
CA THR A 144 -9.30 11.97 7.45
C THR A 144 -8.25 11.27 6.58
N TYR A 145 -7.42 10.40 7.16
CA TYR A 145 -6.45 9.61 6.41
C TYR A 145 -7.15 8.69 5.40
N SER A 146 -8.13 7.91 5.84
CA SER A 146 -8.88 7.00 4.97
C SER A 146 -9.74 7.75 3.94
N LEU A 147 -10.25 8.95 4.28
CA LEU A 147 -10.93 9.82 3.33
C LEU A 147 -9.99 10.24 2.20
N VAL A 148 -8.77 10.66 2.52
CA VAL A 148 -7.77 11.02 1.49
C VAL A 148 -7.44 9.81 0.63
N LYS A 149 -7.21 8.62 1.21
CA LYS A 149 -6.97 7.40 0.43
C LYS A 149 -8.13 7.05 -0.51
N THR A 150 -9.38 7.27 -0.08
CA THR A 150 -10.56 7.12 -0.94
C THR A 150 -10.57 8.15 -2.08
N LEU A 151 -10.22 9.40 -1.79
CA LEU A 151 -10.12 10.44 -2.82
C LEU A 151 -9.01 10.14 -3.84
N GLU A 152 -7.87 9.57 -3.41
CA GLU A 152 -6.78 9.13 -4.29
C GLU A 152 -7.27 8.06 -5.29
N GLU A 153 -8.06 7.06 -4.83
CA GLU A 153 -8.65 6.06 -5.72
C GLU A 153 -9.62 6.70 -6.74
N LEU A 154 -10.44 7.67 -6.30
CA LEU A 154 -11.33 8.40 -7.20
C LEU A 154 -10.57 9.30 -8.18
N MET A 155 -9.47 9.93 -7.77
CA MET A 155 -8.60 10.70 -8.66
C MET A 155 -8.03 9.79 -9.76
N ALA A 156 -7.52 8.61 -9.41
CA ALA A 156 -6.97 7.67 -10.39
C ALA A 156 -7.99 7.29 -11.48
N VAL A 157 -9.26 7.08 -11.11
CA VAL A 157 -10.35 6.85 -12.09
C VAL A 157 -10.45 8.01 -13.10
N GLN A 158 -10.37 9.26 -12.61
CA GLN A 158 -10.48 10.42 -13.51
C GLN A 158 -9.22 10.60 -14.38
N PHE A 159 -8.03 10.39 -13.83
CA PHE A 159 -6.80 10.47 -14.60
C PHE A 159 -6.78 9.44 -15.74
N CYS A 160 -7.20 8.19 -15.48
CA CYS A 160 -7.31 7.16 -16.52
C CYS A 160 -8.42 7.48 -17.54
N ARG A 161 -9.51 8.15 -17.14
CA ARG A 161 -10.52 8.63 -18.07
C ARG A 161 -9.98 9.73 -19.00
N TRP A 162 -9.07 10.57 -18.51
CA TRP A 162 -8.43 11.64 -19.31
C TRP A 162 -7.31 11.14 -20.23
N ASP A 163 -6.64 10.04 -19.86
CA ASP A 163 -5.66 9.31 -20.67
C ASP A 163 -5.96 7.80 -20.66
N PRO A 164 -6.66 7.26 -21.67
CA PRO A 164 -7.01 5.84 -21.72
C PRO A 164 -5.82 4.87 -21.83
N GLN A 165 -4.62 5.37 -22.08
CA GLN A 165 -3.40 4.56 -22.11
C GLN A 165 -2.71 4.49 -20.74
N LEU A 166 -3.14 5.30 -19.77
CA LEU A 166 -2.60 5.33 -18.43
C LEU A 166 -3.00 4.05 -17.68
N LYS A 167 -2.04 3.45 -17.01
CA LYS A 167 -2.23 2.39 -16.02
C LYS A 167 -1.98 2.96 -14.64
N MET A 168 -2.96 2.85 -13.75
CA MET A 168 -2.85 3.24 -12.36
C MET A 168 -3.30 2.10 -11.45
N VAL A 169 -2.41 1.63 -10.58
CA VAL A 169 -2.67 0.51 -9.68
C VAL A 169 -2.58 0.96 -8.22
N GLY A 170 -3.70 0.93 -7.52
CA GLY A 170 -3.78 1.22 -6.08
C GLY A 170 -3.60 -0.05 -5.27
N LEU A 171 -2.66 -0.04 -4.33
CA LEU A 171 -2.42 -1.15 -3.42
C LEU A 171 -2.92 -0.78 -2.03
N ARG A 172 -4.04 -1.38 -1.61
CA ARG A 172 -4.63 -1.22 -0.26
C ARG A 172 -3.82 -2.04 0.72
N PHE A 173 -2.65 -1.51 1.11
CA PHE A 173 -1.77 -2.20 2.04
C PHE A 173 -2.41 -2.34 3.42
N SER A 174 -2.30 -3.54 3.97
CA SER A 174 -2.49 -3.78 5.38
C SER A 174 -1.33 -3.19 6.20
N ASN A 175 -1.39 -3.30 7.53
CA ASN A 175 -0.40 -2.73 8.42
C ASN A 175 1.00 -3.27 8.11
N VAL A 176 1.88 -2.43 7.58
CA VAL A 176 3.21 -2.82 7.11
C VAL A 176 4.14 -3.11 8.27
N MET A 177 4.67 -4.32 8.29
CA MET A 177 5.57 -4.86 9.32
C MET A 177 6.92 -5.26 8.72
N THR A 178 7.92 -5.32 9.57
CA THR A 178 9.23 -5.90 9.31
C THR A 178 9.52 -7.00 10.35
N PRO A 179 10.52 -7.84 10.17
CA PRO A 179 10.88 -8.84 11.18
C PRO A 179 11.07 -8.27 12.59
N ASP A 180 11.58 -7.04 12.72
CA ASP A 180 11.75 -6.38 14.01
C ASP A 180 10.41 -6.11 14.73
N ASP A 181 9.31 -5.97 14.00
CA ASP A 181 7.98 -5.73 14.55
C ASP A 181 7.34 -7.02 15.12
N TYR A 182 7.77 -8.20 14.67
CA TYR A 182 7.15 -9.49 15.02
C TYR A 182 7.24 -9.85 16.49
N ALA A 183 8.30 -9.41 17.17
CA ALA A 183 8.42 -9.59 18.62
C ALA A 183 7.23 -9.01 19.41
N GLY A 184 6.56 -7.98 18.84
CA GLY A 184 5.37 -7.38 19.42
C GLY A 184 4.10 -8.25 19.31
N PHE A 185 4.09 -9.29 18.46
CA PHE A 185 2.87 -10.08 18.20
C PHE A 185 2.46 -10.96 19.38
N ALA A 186 3.39 -11.31 20.27
CA ALA A 186 3.11 -12.06 21.48
C ALA A 186 2.06 -11.37 22.38
N GLN A 187 2.04 -10.03 22.43
CA GLN A 187 1.07 -9.28 23.21
C GLN A 187 -0.35 -9.37 22.64
N PHE A 188 -0.50 -9.54 21.32
CA PHE A 188 -1.82 -9.62 20.68
C PHE A 188 -2.55 -10.92 21.04
N GLN A 189 -1.81 -11.99 21.38
CA GLN A 189 -2.38 -13.28 21.74
C GLN A 189 -3.18 -13.23 23.04
N GLN A 190 -2.90 -12.26 23.90
CA GLN A 190 -3.55 -12.12 25.21
C GLN A 190 -4.91 -11.44 25.10
N ASP A 191 -5.07 -10.53 24.12
CA ASP A 191 -6.31 -9.79 23.90
C ASP A 191 -6.54 -9.56 22.39
N PRO A 192 -7.42 -10.33 21.76
CA PRO A 192 -7.77 -10.15 20.34
C PRO A 192 -8.27 -8.75 20.00
N MET A 193 -8.82 -8.01 20.96
CA MET A 193 -9.34 -6.67 20.72
C MET A 193 -8.25 -5.65 20.36
N LEU A 194 -6.99 -5.91 20.73
CA LEU A 194 -5.85 -5.05 20.37
C LEU A 194 -5.63 -4.95 18.83
N ARG A 195 -6.02 -6.00 18.11
CA ARG A 195 -5.85 -6.05 16.64
C ARG A 195 -7.17 -6.26 15.86
N LYS A 196 -8.31 -6.17 16.55
CA LYS A 196 -9.65 -6.22 15.91
C LYS A 196 -9.77 -5.17 14.79
N TRP A 197 -9.14 -4.02 14.99
CA TRP A 197 -9.31 -2.83 14.16
C TRP A 197 -9.00 -3.04 12.68
N ASN A 198 -8.18 -4.03 12.32
CA ASN A 198 -7.87 -4.39 10.94
C ASN A 198 -8.04 -5.89 10.66
N LEU A 199 -8.96 -6.54 11.37
CA LEU A 199 -9.23 -7.98 11.24
C LEU A 199 -7.96 -8.83 11.41
N TRP A 200 -7.10 -8.44 12.35
CA TRP A 200 -5.84 -9.12 12.69
C TRP A 200 -4.87 -9.31 11.51
N SER A 201 -5.03 -8.50 10.46
CA SER A 201 -4.19 -8.57 9.27
C SER A 201 -2.87 -7.80 9.43
N TYR A 202 -1.90 -8.09 8.57
CA TYR A 202 -0.62 -7.39 8.42
C TYR A 202 -0.07 -7.65 7.02
N ILE A 203 1.03 -7.01 6.68
CA ILE A 203 1.84 -7.29 5.50
C ILE A 203 3.33 -7.16 5.82
N ASP A 204 4.15 -8.15 5.49
CA ASP A 204 5.61 -8.01 5.52
C ASP A 204 6.05 -7.02 4.44
N ALA A 205 6.94 -6.09 4.77
CA ALA A 205 7.40 -5.06 3.84
C ALA A 205 8.03 -5.66 2.56
N ARG A 206 8.65 -6.84 2.65
CA ARG A 206 9.25 -7.55 1.51
C ARG A 206 8.18 -8.07 0.54
N ASP A 207 7.10 -8.63 1.08
CA ASP A 207 5.96 -9.08 0.28
C ASP A 207 5.17 -7.89 -0.27
N GLY A 208 5.10 -6.80 0.50
CA GLY A 208 4.58 -5.52 0.00
C GLY A 208 5.38 -5.01 -1.20
N ALA A 209 6.70 -5.15 -1.19
CA ALA A 209 7.58 -4.81 -2.31
C ALA A 209 7.34 -5.73 -3.52
N GLN A 210 7.17 -7.04 -3.30
CA GLN A 210 6.78 -7.98 -4.34
C GLN A 210 5.48 -7.53 -5.02
N ALA A 211 4.45 -7.13 -4.24
CA ALA A 211 3.19 -6.66 -4.78
C ALA A 211 3.36 -5.42 -5.67
N VAL A 212 4.20 -4.46 -5.26
CA VAL A 212 4.54 -3.27 -6.08
C VAL A 212 5.17 -3.69 -7.40
N ARG A 213 6.18 -4.55 -7.37
CA ARG A 213 6.85 -5.04 -8.59
C ARG A 213 5.88 -5.77 -9.51
N ARG A 214 5.04 -6.66 -8.98
CA ARG A 214 4.01 -7.35 -9.76
C ARG A 214 3.01 -6.38 -10.41
N ALA A 215 2.60 -5.33 -9.67
CA ALA A 215 1.73 -4.29 -10.20
C ALA A 215 2.39 -3.47 -11.33
N LEU A 216 3.69 -3.15 -11.21
CA LEU A 216 4.44 -2.49 -12.29
C LEU A 216 4.54 -3.36 -13.54
N GLN A 217 4.72 -4.67 -13.39
CA GLN A 217 4.87 -5.63 -14.47
C GLN A 217 3.54 -6.06 -15.10
N TRP A 218 2.42 -5.84 -14.41
CA TRP A 218 1.11 -6.19 -14.94
C TRP A 218 0.75 -5.35 -16.16
N GLU A 219 0.47 -6.01 -17.29
CA GLU A 219 0.08 -5.36 -18.54
C GLU A 219 -1.41 -5.05 -18.53
N ALA A 220 -1.75 -3.78 -18.35
CA ALA A 220 -3.12 -3.28 -18.31
C ALA A 220 -3.17 -1.79 -18.66
N THR A 221 -4.38 -1.28 -18.84
CA THR A 221 -4.71 0.15 -18.87
C THR A 221 -5.90 0.43 -17.96
N GLY A 222 -6.09 1.69 -17.60
CA GLY A 222 -7.11 2.09 -16.64
C GLY A 222 -6.64 1.98 -15.20
N THR A 223 -7.59 2.05 -14.27
CA THR A 223 -7.27 1.95 -12.83
C THR A 223 -7.83 0.68 -12.23
N GLU A 224 -7.07 0.09 -11.32
CA GLU A 224 -7.48 -1.07 -10.54
C GLU A 224 -6.93 -0.96 -9.11
N VAL A 225 -7.65 -1.52 -8.14
CA VAL A 225 -7.21 -1.58 -6.73
C VAL A 225 -7.13 -3.01 -6.25
N PHE A 226 -6.16 -3.29 -5.37
CA PHE A 226 -5.91 -4.60 -4.80
C PHE A 226 -5.66 -4.50 -3.30
N ILE A 227 -6.24 -5.40 -2.52
CA ILE A 227 -5.89 -5.59 -1.11
C ILE A 227 -4.57 -6.36 -1.05
N ILE A 228 -3.61 -5.81 -0.32
CA ILE A 228 -2.29 -6.41 -0.11
C ILE A 228 -2.09 -6.65 1.39
N ALA A 229 -2.27 -7.89 1.77
CA ALA A 229 -2.05 -8.40 3.12
C ALA A 229 -1.21 -9.68 3.05
N ASN A 230 -0.74 -10.15 4.20
CA ASN A 230 -0.13 -11.47 4.27
C ASN A 230 -1.20 -12.57 4.10
N SER A 231 -0.79 -13.79 3.85
CA SER A 231 -1.70 -14.93 3.74
C SER A 231 -2.32 -15.34 5.07
N ASP A 232 -1.65 -15.01 6.19
CA ASP A 232 -2.08 -15.36 7.54
C ASP A 232 -2.38 -14.11 8.41
N SER A 233 -2.97 -14.35 9.57
CA SER A 233 -3.24 -13.34 10.59
C SER A 233 -2.11 -13.23 11.62
N VAL A 234 -2.07 -12.14 12.38
CA VAL A 234 -1.14 -11.97 13.52
C VAL A 234 -1.48 -12.83 14.73
N MET A 235 -2.53 -13.67 14.65
CA MET A 235 -3.07 -14.42 15.78
C MET A 235 -2.76 -15.91 15.69
N ILE A 236 -2.51 -16.55 16.85
CA ILE A 236 -2.41 -18.01 16.97
C ILE A 236 -3.82 -18.63 16.96
N GLU A 237 -4.82 -17.92 17.51
CA GLU A 237 -6.21 -18.37 17.45
C GLU A 237 -6.71 -18.43 16.01
N ALA A 238 -7.49 -19.48 15.69
CA ALA A 238 -8.05 -19.70 14.37
C ALA A 238 -8.95 -18.52 13.93
N SER A 239 -8.81 -18.10 12.68
CA SER A 239 -9.50 -16.93 12.11
C SER A 239 -11.02 -17.02 12.22
N ALA A 240 -11.60 -18.20 11.98
CA ALA A 240 -13.03 -18.42 12.14
C ALA A 240 -13.50 -18.27 13.60
N SER A 241 -12.67 -18.68 14.59
CA SER A 241 -12.97 -18.51 16.01
C SER A 241 -12.96 -17.04 16.41
N LEU A 242 -11.95 -16.29 15.98
CA LEU A 242 -11.85 -14.85 16.22
C LEU A 242 -13.06 -14.09 15.62
N ALA A 243 -13.40 -14.40 14.37
CA ALA A 243 -14.57 -13.81 13.71
C ALA A 243 -15.86 -14.07 14.48
N ALA A 244 -16.10 -15.31 14.91
CA ALA A 244 -17.30 -15.69 15.68
C ALA A 244 -17.38 -14.99 17.05
N LYS A 245 -16.25 -14.82 17.72
CA LYS A 245 -16.19 -14.16 19.04
C LYS A 245 -16.39 -12.65 18.95
N VAL A 246 -15.76 -12.00 17.96
CA VAL A 246 -15.67 -10.53 17.91
C VAL A 246 -16.72 -9.92 17.01
N PHE A 247 -17.13 -10.63 15.97
CA PHE A 247 -18.14 -10.20 15.00
C PHE A 247 -19.29 -11.21 14.90
N PRO A 248 -20.02 -11.50 16.01
CA PRO A 248 -21.11 -12.47 15.99
C PRO A 248 -22.17 -12.03 14.98
N GLY A 249 -22.58 -12.94 14.10
CA GLY A 249 -23.56 -12.66 13.04
C GLY A 249 -23.00 -12.15 11.72
N VAL A 250 -21.71 -11.86 11.62
CA VAL A 250 -21.07 -11.60 10.32
C VAL A 250 -20.92 -12.90 9.55
N LYS A 251 -21.26 -12.87 8.26
CA LYS A 251 -21.11 -14.04 7.39
C LYS A 251 -19.61 -14.32 7.16
N VAL A 252 -19.15 -15.48 7.60
CA VAL A 252 -17.78 -15.96 7.37
C VAL A 252 -17.81 -17.00 6.23
N ARG A 253 -16.83 -16.92 5.33
CA ARG A 253 -16.62 -17.91 4.26
C ARG A 253 -16.34 -19.30 4.89
N GLN A 254 -17.02 -20.33 4.40
CA GLN A 254 -16.95 -21.66 5.01
C GLN A 254 -15.61 -22.36 4.83
N ASP A 255 -14.88 -22.03 3.77
CA ASP A 255 -13.57 -22.58 3.41
C ASP A 255 -12.39 -21.71 3.91
N LEU A 256 -12.64 -20.80 4.85
CA LEU A 256 -11.59 -19.98 5.46
C LEU A 256 -10.54 -20.88 6.15
N GLY A 257 -9.31 -20.77 5.74
CA GLY A 257 -8.18 -21.51 6.32
C GLY A 257 -7.97 -21.15 7.81
N GLU A 258 -7.34 -22.06 8.55
CA GLU A 258 -7.22 -21.96 10.02
C GLU A 258 -6.70 -20.61 10.50
N HIS A 259 -5.67 -20.08 9.86
CA HIS A 259 -5.06 -18.78 10.20
C HIS A 259 -5.12 -17.81 9.03
N GLU A 260 -5.93 -18.08 8.02
CA GLU A 260 -6.03 -17.25 6.82
C GLU A 260 -6.40 -15.82 7.17
N THR A 261 -5.78 -14.87 6.47
CA THR A 261 -6.12 -13.44 6.58
C THR A 261 -7.60 -13.18 6.31
N MET A 262 -8.19 -12.27 7.07
CA MET A 262 -9.59 -11.87 6.89
C MET A 262 -9.75 -10.64 5.96
N LEU A 263 -8.67 -10.18 5.36
CA LEU A 263 -8.64 -9.30 4.20
C LEU A 263 -8.25 -10.15 2.98
N SER A 264 -9.18 -10.36 2.04
CA SER A 264 -8.94 -11.25 0.89
C SER A 264 -7.85 -10.70 -0.03
N ILE A 265 -6.85 -11.53 -0.29
CA ILE A 265 -5.79 -11.28 -1.28
C ILE A 265 -6.02 -12.06 -2.59
N ASP A 266 -7.16 -12.71 -2.74
CA ASP A 266 -7.46 -13.59 -3.88
C ASP A 266 -7.40 -12.86 -5.22
N LYS A 267 -7.84 -11.60 -5.26
CA LYS A 267 -7.76 -10.77 -6.47
C LYS A 267 -6.32 -10.48 -6.85
N ALA A 268 -5.48 -10.09 -5.88
CA ALA A 268 -4.06 -9.82 -6.11
C ALA A 268 -3.32 -11.09 -6.56
N ARG A 269 -3.61 -12.24 -5.96
CA ARG A 269 -3.09 -13.54 -6.39
C ARG A 269 -3.43 -13.85 -7.83
N ARG A 270 -4.71 -13.79 -8.17
CA ARG A 270 -5.20 -14.18 -9.50
C ARG A 270 -4.72 -13.25 -10.61
N ILE A 271 -4.67 -11.95 -10.36
CA ILE A 271 -4.42 -10.94 -11.41
C ILE A 271 -2.95 -10.54 -11.46
N LEU A 272 -2.32 -10.29 -10.32
CA LEU A 272 -0.93 -9.84 -10.26
C LEU A 272 0.07 -10.99 -10.11
N GLY A 273 -0.40 -12.20 -9.75
CA GLY A 273 0.49 -13.28 -9.33
C GLY A 273 1.20 -12.95 -8.00
N TYR A 274 0.52 -12.19 -7.13
CA TYR A 274 1.01 -11.88 -5.80
C TYR A 274 1.00 -13.14 -4.92
N GLU A 275 2.12 -13.47 -4.32
CA GLU A 275 2.26 -14.58 -3.36
C GLU A 275 3.14 -14.13 -2.21
N PRO A 276 2.57 -13.84 -1.02
CA PRO A 276 3.37 -13.52 0.15
C PRO A 276 4.18 -14.73 0.61
N GLU A 277 5.48 -14.54 0.80
CA GLU A 277 6.45 -15.59 1.12
C GLU A 277 6.95 -15.53 2.57
N HIS A 278 6.68 -14.44 3.29
CA HIS A 278 7.22 -14.19 4.61
C HIS A 278 6.11 -14.20 5.66
N SER A 279 6.19 -15.10 6.63
CA SER A 279 5.29 -15.14 7.78
C SER A 279 6.00 -14.79 9.07
N TRP A 280 5.32 -14.07 9.98
CA TRP A 280 5.82 -13.87 11.34
C TRP A 280 6.01 -15.20 12.07
N ARG A 281 5.27 -16.24 11.66
CA ARG A 281 5.34 -17.60 12.24
C ARG A 281 6.70 -18.26 12.03
N ASP A 282 7.48 -17.80 11.06
CA ASP A 282 8.85 -18.29 10.81
C ASP A 282 9.85 -17.72 11.83
N TYR A 283 9.42 -16.79 12.69
CA TYR A 283 10.26 -16.09 13.67
C TYR A 283 9.91 -16.40 15.14
N VAL A 284 8.96 -17.30 15.39
CA VAL A 284 8.50 -17.69 16.73
C VAL A 284 8.66 -19.17 16.99
#